data_9ac090d66ee0df27ee3bf8ad09458581
#
_entry.id   9ac090d66ee0df27ee3bf8ad09458581
#
_cell.length_a   1.000
_cell.length_b   1.000
_cell.length_c   1.000
_cell.angle_alpha   90.00
_cell.angle_beta   90.00
_cell.angle_gamma   90.00
#
_symmetry.space_group_name_H-M   'P 1'
#
loop_
_entity.id
_entity.type
_entity.pdbx_description
1 polymer ?
#
loop_
_entity_poly.entity_id
_entity_poly.type
_entity_poly.pdbx_seq_one_letter_code
_entity_poly.pdbx_strand_id
1 'polypeptide(L)'
;MADLANEFSWSRTRDNAFQECRRRYYYQYYGAWGGWDTNADPTVRRLYILKKLATRQMWAGRLVHEAIERCLLALRDGHGLSEASLIEDTVRQMRAEWKGSRDGVYRETPKRPSLFEHEYGVPIRDSEWQAIRDHIVRCLRNFHRLPVLTEIKRTPTERWIFIEDIGSFPFEGTRVFTAPDFGYWSPADRLQLLDWKTGGGGEGAGLQLGGYALYALEVLGVDLSRVDLLEVNLREGKVTPHPWDEASLERVREHIRLSVRSMKAYLKDPERNLAEESGFEKTEELRICRWCNFRSVCRPELAPFSSPSPLEGERAG
;
A
#
# COMPACT_ATOMS: atom_id res chain seq x y z
N MET A 1 -7.91 -28.92 2.53
CA MET A 1 -7.02 -27.73 2.37
C MET A 1 -6.27 -27.57 3.68
N ALA A 2 -4.95 -27.40 3.65
CA ALA A 2 -4.21 -27.16 4.88
C ALA A 2 -4.76 -25.90 5.55
N ASP A 3 -5.07 -25.98 6.86
CA ASP A 3 -5.46 -24.81 7.63
C ASP A 3 -4.33 -23.78 7.56
N LEU A 4 -4.58 -22.65 6.89
CA LEU A 4 -3.66 -21.54 6.81
C LEU A 4 -3.52 -20.93 8.21
N ALA A 5 -2.39 -21.18 8.88
CA ALA A 5 -2.11 -20.56 10.16
C ALA A 5 -1.88 -19.05 10.03
N ASN A 6 -2.39 -18.28 10.99
CA ASN A 6 -2.10 -16.84 11.08
C ASN A 6 -0.72 -16.66 11.74
N GLU A 7 0.32 -16.56 10.93
CA GLU A 7 1.67 -16.36 11.44
C GLU A 7 1.96 -14.89 11.69
N PHE A 8 2.68 -14.58 12.78
CA PHE A 8 3.15 -13.25 13.04
C PHE A 8 4.21 -12.85 12.00
N SER A 9 4.08 -11.63 11.49
CA SER A 9 5.05 -11.04 10.59
C SER A 9 5.11 -9.53 10.81
N TRP A 10 6.12 -8.88 10.27
CA TRP A 10 6.24 -7.44 10.29
C TRP A 10 6.23 -6.87 8.86
N SER A 11 5.64 -5.71 8.68
CA SER A 11 5.76 -4.87 7.49
C SER A 11 5.50 -3.42 7.88
N ARG A 12 5.95 -2.47 7.08
CA ARG A 12 5.68 -1.05 7.31
C ARG A 12 4.18 -0.74 7.43
N THR A 13 3.36 -1.34 6.58
CA THR A 13 1.89 -1.17 6.64
C THR A 13 1.31 -1.72 7.94
N ARG A 14 1.83 -2.84 8.43
CA ARG A 14 1.40 -3.45 9.69
C ARG A 14 1.81 -2.60 10.89
N ASP A 15 3.02 -2.06 10.88
CA ASP A 15 3.51 -1.11 11.88
C ASP A 15 2.63 0.16 11.93
N ASN A 16 2.38 0.79 10.79
CA ASN A 16 1.51 1.96 10.71
C ASN A 16 0.12 1.71 11.29
N ALA A 17 -0.51 0.59 10.94
CA ALA A 17 -1.83 0.25 11.47
C ALA A 17 -1.82 0.10 13.00
N PHE A 18 -0.75 -0.50 13.55
CA PHE A 18 -0.55 -0.67 14.99
C PHE A 18 -0.31 0.67 15.69
N GLN A 19 0.50 1.56 15.12
CA GLN A 19 0.78 2.88 15.71
C GLN A 19 -0.45 3.79 15.69
N GLU A 20 -1.24 3.77 14.61
CA GLU A 20 -2.44 4.60 14.50
C GLU A 20 -3.55 4.18 15.49
N CYS A 21 -3.83 2.87 15.60
CA CYS A 21 -4.89 2.37 16.47
C CYS A 21 -4.76 0.87 16.70
N ARG A 22 -4.61 0.45 17.97
CA ARG A 22 -4.48 -0.97 18.36
C ARG A 22 -5.70 -1.78 17.94
N ARG A 23 -6.92 -1.26 18.11
CA ARG A 23 -8.16 -1.92 17.70
C ARG A 23 -8.25 -2.10 16.18
N ARG A 24 -7.86 -1.09 15.37
CA ARG A 24 -7.75 -1.22 13.91
C ARG A 24 -6.78 -2.32 13.51
N TYR A 25 -5.62 -2.37 14.16
CA TYR A 25 -4.62 -3.42 13.93
C TYR A 25 -5.19 -4.80 14.23
N TYR A 26 -5.90 -4.99 15.36
CA TYR A 26 -6.58 -6.25 15.68
C TYR A 26 -7.55 -6.66 14.57
N TYR A 27 -8.47 -5.78 14.19
CA TYR A 27 -9.45 -6.09 13.15
C TYR A 27 -8.80 -6.45 11.81
N GLN A 28 -7.72 -5.78 11.45
CA GLN A 28 -7.05 -5.99 10.17
C GLN A 28 -6.28 -7.30 10.10
N TYR A 29 -5.64 -7.72 11.17
CA TYR A 29 -4.68 -8.84 11.16
C TYR A 29 -5.16 -10.07 11.92
N TYR A 30 -6.13 -9.94 12.81
CA TYR A 30 -6.68 -11.04 13.61
C TYR A 30 -8.18 -11.19 13.41
N GLY A 31 -8.98 -10.20 13.69
CA GLY A 31 -10.44 -10.27 13.61
C GLY A 31 -10.98 -10.58 12.21
N ALA A 32 -10.28 -10.19 11.14
CA ALA A 32 -10.65 -10.48 9.76
C ALA A 32 -10.05 -11.80 9.23
N TRP A 33 -9.25 -12.51 10.04
CA TRP A 33 -8.59 -13.74 9.59
C TRP A 33 -9.62 -14.85 9.33
N GLY A 34 -9.46 -15.55 8.20
CA GLY A 34 -10.43 -16.57 7.78
C GLY A 34 -11.68 -16.04 7.07
N GLY A 35 -11.91 -14.71 7.05
CA GLY A 35 -13.09 -14.11 6.44
C GLY A 35 -13.18 -14.21 4.91
N TRP A 36 -12.20 -14.79 4.24
CA TRP A 36 -12.24 -15.17 2.82
C TRP A 36 -13.03 -16.46 2.58
N ASP A 37 -13.25 -17.27 3.62
CA ASP A 37 -14.06 -18.47 3.52
C ASP A 37 -15.53 -18.08 3.40
N THR A 38 -16.26 -18.79 2.54
CA THR A 38 -17.71 -18.57 2.34
C THR A 38 -18.52 -18.96 3.58
N ASN A 39 -18.01 -19.87 4.41
CA ASN A 39 -18.62 -20.34 5.64
C ASN A 39 -18.09 -19.61 6.89
N ALA A 40 -17.28 -18.56 6.73
CA ALA A 40 -16.78 -17.78 7.86
C ALA A 40 -17.92 -17.18 8.69
N ASP A 41 -17.68 -17.03 10.00
CA ASP A 41 -18.60 -16.28 10.88
C ASP A 41 -18.96 -14.92 10.24
N PRO A 42 -20.21 -14.48 10.28
CA PRO A 42 -20.64 -13.23 9.65
C PRO A 42 -19.86 -11.99 10.09
N THR A 43 -19.43 -11.94 11.36
CA THR A 43 -18.61 -10.84 11.89
C THR A 43 -17.20 -10.87 11.28
N VAL A 44 -16.57 -12.04 11.24
CA VAL A 44 -15.26 -12.24 10.62
C VAL A 44 -15.31 -11.90 9.12
N ARG A 45 -16.38 -12.36 8.44
CA ARG A 45 -16.62 -12.02 7.02
C ARG A 45 -16.78 -10.51 6.82
N ARG A 46 -17.55 -9.85 7.69
CA ARG A 46 -17.74 -8.39 7.65
C ARG A 46 -16.41 -7.65 7.83
N LEU A 47 -15.61 -8.03 8.82
CA LEU A 47 -14.28 -7.45 9.05
C LEU A 47 -13.36 -7.66 7.84
N TYR A 48 -13.42 -8.84 7.20
CA TYR A 48 -12.64 -9.12 6.00
C TYR A 48 -13.02 -8.23 4.81
N ILE A 49 -14.31 -7.98 4.60
CA ILE A 49 -14.79 -7.04 3.58
C ILE A 49 -14.29 -5.63 3.89
N LEU A 50 -14.49 -5.17 5.12
CA LEU A 50 -14.09 -3.82 5.54
C LEU A 50 -12.58 -3.58 5.42
N LYS A 51 -11.74 -4.57 5.76
CA LYS A 51 -10.29 -4.40 5.63
C LYS A 51 -9.82 -4.17 4.19
N LYS A 52 -10.64 -4.52 3.19
CA LYS A 52 -10.32 -4.36 1.76
C LYS A 52 -10.69 -2.98 1.20
N LEU A 53 -11.45 -2.19 1.97
CA LEU A 53 -11.81 -0.85 1.53
C LEU A 53 -10.56 0.02 1.32
N ALA A 54 -10.53 0.70 0.19
CA ALA A 54 -9.53 1.70 -0.13
C ALA A 54 -10.18 3.08 -0.26
N THR A 55 -9.54 4.13 0.22
CA THR A 55 -9.96 5.49 -0.14
C THR A 55 -9.70 5.73 -1.63
N ARG A 56 -10.39 6.69 -2.23
CA ARG A 56 -10.19 7.05 -3.64
C ARG A 56 -8.72 7.38 -3.98
N GLN A 57 -7.96 7.94 -3.02
CA GLN A 57 -6.54 8.22 -3.20
C GLN A 57 -5.68 6.94 -3.22
N MET A 58 -5.92 6.03 -2.27
CA MET A 58 -5.24 4.73 -2.23
C MET A 58 -5.56 3.90 -3.48
N TRP A 59 -6.82 3.92 -3.91
CA TRP A 59 -7.26 3.26 -5.13
C TRP A 59 -6.59 3.85 -6.38
N ALA A 60 -6.48 5.19 -6.48
CA ALA A 60 -5.76 5.84 -7.57
C ALA A 60 -4.29 5.42 -7.61
N GLY A 61 -3.62 5.37 -6.44
CA GLY A 61 -2.24 4.89 -6.30
C GLY A 61 -2.10 3.47 -6.82
N ARG A 62 -2.95 2.54 -6.38
CA ARG A 62 -2.95 1.14 -6.84
C ARG A 62 -3.12 1.03 -8.36
N LEU A 63 -4.07 1.77 -8.96
CA LEU A 63 -4.26 1.76 -10.40
C LEU A 63 -3.02 2.22 -11.18
N VAL A 64 -2.29 3.20 -10.64
CA VAL A 64 -1.04 3.67 -11.25
C VAL A 64 0.05 2.59 -11.15
N HIS A 65 0.24 1.98 -9.97
CA HIS A 65 1.21 0.88 -9.78
C HIS A 65 0.90 -0.30 -10.69
N GLU A 66 -0.34 -0.78 -10.72
CA GLU A 66 -0.75 -1.87 -11.62
C GLU A 66 -0.55 -1.53 -13.12
N ALA A 67 -0.72 -0.26 -13.50
CA ALA A 67 -0.46 0.18 -14.87
C ALA A 67 1.04 0.16 -15.18
N ILE A 68 1.89 0.63 -14.26
CA ILE A 68 3.35 0.60 -14.40
C ILE A 68 3.84 -0.84 -14.47
N GLU A 69 3.36 -1.70 -13.58
CA GLU A 69 3.65 -3.14 -13.58
C GLU A 69 3.35 -3.75 -14.95
N ARG A 70 2.13 -3.54 -15.49
CA ARG A 70 1.78 -4.03 -16.84
C ARG A 70 2.72 -3.51 -17.91
N CYS A 71 3.13 -2.24 -17.83
CA CYS A 71 4.06 -1.65 -18.78
C CYS A 71 5.45 -2.30 -18.69
N LEU A 72 5.97 -2.50 -17.48
CA LEU A 72 7.28 -3.12 -17.24
C LEU A 72 7.27 -4.60 -17.65
N LEU A 73 6.21 -5.34 -17.30
CA LEU A 73 6.04 -6.74 -17.74
C LEU A 73 6.01 -6.86 -19.26
N ALA A 74 5.24 -5.99 -19.93
CA ALA A 74 5.21 -5.97 -21.41
C ALA A 74 6.57 -5.64 -22.02
N LEU A 75 7.33 -4.70 -21.43
CA LEU A 75 8.70 -4.39 -21.84
C LEU A 75 9.65 -5.59 -21.67
N ARG A 76 9.54 -6.30 -20.54
CA ARG A 76 10.31 -7.52 -20.26
C ARG A 76 10.05 -8.59 -21.30
N ASP A 77 8.80 -8.72 -21.75
CA ASP A 77 8.35 -9.70 -22.74
C ASP A 77 8.60 -9.22 -24.20
N GLY A 78 9.34 -8.12 -24.39
CA GLY A 78 9.69 -7.57 -25.71
C GLY A 78 8.59 -6.73 -26.37
N HIS A 79 7.55 -6.36 -25.64
CA HIS A 79 6.40 -5.63 -26.14
C HIS A 79 6.34 -4.24 -25.51
N GLY A 80 6.36 -3.18 -26.31
CA GLY A 80 6.20 -1.81 -25.79
C GLY A 80 4.73 -1.43 -25.69
N LEU A 81 4.30 -0.92 -24.53
CA LEU A 81 3.01 -0.24 -24.41
C LEU A 81 3.19 1.27 -24.63
N SER A 82 2.37 1.84 -25.52
CA SER A 82 2.36 3.29 -25.73
C SER A 82 1.74 4.01 -24.52
N GLU A 83 2.14 5.27 -24.28
CA GLU A 83 1.53 6.14 -23.26
C GLU A 83 0.00 6.16 -23.42
N ALA A 84 -0.49 6.36 -24.66
CA ALA A 84 -1.91 6.45 -24.93
C ALA A 84 -2.68 5.19 -24.58
N SER A 85 -2.18 4.01 -25.01
CA SER A 85 -2.79 2.72 -24.70
C SER A 85 -2.82 2.43 -23.20
N LEU A 86 -1.70 2.69 -22.49
CA LEU A 86 -1.63 2.48 -21.05
C LEU A 86 -2.65 3.34 -20.29
N ILE A 87 -2.77 4.62 -20.67
CA ILE A 87 -3.73 5.54 -20.08
C ILE A 87 -5.16 5.09 -20.36
N GLU A 88 -5.48 4.74 -21.61
CA GLU A 88 -6.83 4.32 -22.01
C GLU A 88 -7.29 3.08 -21.24
N ASP A 89 -6.43 2.05 -21.16
CA ASP A 89 -6.72 0.81 -20.44
C ASP A 89 -6.90 1.07 -18.94
N THR A 90 -6.07 1.92 -18.35
CA THR A 90 -6.17 2.26 -16.92
C THR A 90 -7.46 3.04 -16.62
N VAL A 91 -7.85 3.98 -17.49
CA VAL A 91 -9.11 4.72 -17.32
C VAL A 91 -10.32 3.80 -17.52
N ARG A 92 -10.25 2.83 -18.43
CA ARG A 92 -11.30 1.81 -18.62
C ARG A 92 -11.44 0.94 -17.36
N GLN A 93 -10.33 0.47 -16.81
CA GLN A 93 -10.28 -0.28 -15.55
C GLN A 93 -10.86 0.56 -14.40
N MET A 94 -10.43 1.81 -14.27
CA MET A 94 -10.94 2.76 -13.28
C MET A 94 -12.47 2.86 -13.30
N ARG A 95 -13.06 3.03 -14.49
CA ARG A 95 -14.53 3.15 -14.65
C ARG A 95 -15.24 1.85 -14.25
N ALA A 96 -14.71 0.70 -14.64
CA ALA A 96 -15.29 -0.60 -14.31
C ALA A 96 -15.26 -0.86 -12.79
N GLU A 97 -14.14 -0.59 -12.13
CA GLU A 97 -13.98 -0.76 -10.70
C GLU A 97 -14.83 0.22 -9.90
N TRP A 98 -14.87 1.49 -10.31
CA TRP A 98 -15.74 2.50 -9.68
C TRP A 98 -17.21 2.07 -9.71
N LYS A 99 -17.68 1.62 -10.88
CA LYS A 99 -19.05 1.10 -11.04
C LYS A 99 -19.31 -0.11 -10.15
N GLY A 100 -18.42 -1.11 -10.19
CA GLY A 100 -18.56 -2.31 -9.36
C GLY A 100 -18.58 -2.00 -7.86
N SER A 101 -17.75 -1.07 -7.42
CA SER A 101 -17.72 -0.62 -6.03
C SER A 101 -19.01 0.12 -5.65
N ARG A 102 -19.49 1.05 -6.49
CA ARG A 102 -20.76 1.75 -6.26
C ARG A 102 -21.96 0.80 -6.19
N ASP A 103 -21.97 -0.21 -7.06
CA ASP A 103 -23.04 -1.21 -7.14
C ASP A 103 -22.91 -2.29 -6.03
N GLY A 104 -21.89 -2.22 -5.17
CA GLY A 104 -21.71 -3.07 -3.99
C GLY A 104 -21.27 -4.51 -4.28
N VAL A 105 -20.75 -4.80 -5.48
CA VAL A 105 -20.34 -6.16 -5.93
C VAL A 105 -19.34 -6.83 -4.98
N TYR A 106 -18.48 -6.04 -4.31
CA TYR A 106 -17.51 -6.55 -3.33
C TYR A 106 -18.12 -7.20 -2.08
N ARG A 107 -19.40 -6.93 -1.77
CA ARG A 107 -20.08 -7.53 -0.60
C ARG A 107 -20.27 -9.03 -0.78
N GLU A 108 -20.53 -9.45 -2.00
CA GLU A 108 -20.63 -10.87 -2.37
C GLU A 108 -19.28 -11.43 -2.77
N THR A 109 -18.47 -10.63 -3.49
CA THR A 109 -17.15 -11.02 -4.01
C THR A 109 -16.06 -10.13 -3.42
N PRO A 110 -15.56 -10.38 -2.19
CA PRO A 110 -14.64 -9.48 -1.48
C PRO A 110 -13.26 -9.29 -2.12
N LYS A 111 -12.95 -10.03 -3.17
CA LYS A 111 -11.75 -9.83 -3.99
C LYS A 111 -11.90 -8.65 -4.97
N ARG A 112 -13.13 -8.19 -5.22
CA ARG A 112 -13.37 -7.04 -6.08
C ARG A 112 -13.00 -5.75 -5.37
N PRO A 113 -12.48 -4.75 -6.10
CA PRO A 113 -12.18 -3.44 -5.56
C PRO A 113 -13.37 -2.80 -4.87
N SER A 114 -13.13 -2.18 -3.72
CA SER A 114 -14.14 -1.56 -2.90
C SER A 114 -13.66 -0.22 -2.36
N LEU A 115 -14.47 0.83 -2.54
CA LEU A 115 -14.13 2.17 -2.11
C LEU A 115 -14.78 2.50 -0.78
N PHE A 116 -13.99 3.08 0.12
CA PHE A 116 -14.43 3.59 1.42
C PHE A 116 -15.62 4.54 1.26
N GLU A 117 -15.51 5.44 0.28
CA GLU A 117 -16.52 6.46 0.00
C GLU A 117 -17.87 5.86 -0.38
N HIS A 118 -17.88 4.76 -1.14
CA HIS A 118 -19.11 4.07 -1.52
C HIS A 118 -19.71 3.28 -0.35
N GLU A 119 -18.88 2.59 0.44
CA GLU A 119 -19.35 1.83 1.60
C GLU A 119 -20.00 2.73 2.65
N TYR A 120 -19.44 3.92 2.87
CA TYR A 120 -19.88 4.82 3.93
C TYR A 120 -20.72 6.01 3.43
N GLY A 121 -21.08 6.04 2.15
CA GLY A 121 -21.89 7.11 1.58
C GLY A 121 -21.25 8.49 1.70
N VAL A 122 -19.91 8.57 1.56
CA VAL A 122 -19.22 9.86 1.60
C VAL A 122 -19.63 10.67 0.38
N PRO A 123 -20.20 11.88 0.53
CA PRO A 123 -20.58 12.68 -0.60
C PRO A 123 -19.36 13.22 -1.33
N ILE A 124 -19.15 12.76 -2.57
CA ILE A 124 -18.05 13.15 -3.43
C ILE A 124 -18.63 13.76 -4.72
N ARG A 125 -18.25 14.98 -5.01
CA ARG A 125 -18.69 15.68 -6.24
C ARG A 125 -18.06 15.07 -7.49
N ASP A 126 -18.74 15.16 -8.61
CA ASP A 126 -18.23 14.67 -9.90
C ASP A 126 -16.86 15.27 -10.26
N SER A 127 -16.66 16.55 -9.93
CA SER A 127 -15.36 17.22 -10.13
C SER A 127 -14.22 16.60 -9.34
N GLU A 128 -14.49 16.06 -8.15
CA GLU A 128 -13.49 15.38 -7.33
C GLU A 128 -13.16 14.00 -7.92
N TRP A 129 -14.14 13.27 -8.48
CA TRP A 129 -13.89 12.04 -9.23
C TRP A 129 -13.09 12.29 -10.51
N GLN A 130 -13.39 13.39 -11.23
CA GLN A 130 -12.61 13.82 -12.38
C GLN A 130 -11.17 14.15 -11.99
N ALA A 131 -10.96 14.84 -10.86
CA ALA A 131 -9.62 15.14 -10.34
C ALA A 131 -8.79 13.87 -10.05
N ILE A 132 -9.43 12.79 -9.56
CA ILE A 132 -8.78 11.49 -9.38
C ILE A 132 -8.32 10.92 -10.73
N ARG A 133 -9.18 10.93 -11.76
CA ARG A 133 -8.81 10.50 -13.11
C ARG A 133 -7.64 11.30 -13.65
N ASP A 134 -7.70 12.63 -13.54
CA ASP A 134 -6.68 13.53 -14.06
C ASP A 134 -5.34 13.34 -13.32
N HIS A 135 -5.39 13.03 -12.03
CA HIS A 135 -4.23 12.66 -11.26
C HIS A 135 -3.58 11.36 -11.76
N ILE A 136 -4.35 10.29 -11.99
CA ILE A 136 -3.86 9.03 -12.57
C ILE A 136 -3.20 9.28 -13.91
N VAL A 137 -3.89 10.01 -14.81
CA VAL A 137 -3.36 10.33 -16.15
C VAL A 137 -2.04 11.12 -16.06
N ARG A 138 -1.94 12.08 -15.14
CA ARG A 138 -0.71 12.84 -14.90
C ARG A 138 0.42 11.94 -14.45
N CYS A 139 0.19 11.05 -13.48
CA CYS A 139 1.21 10.13 -13.00
C CYS A 139 1.74 9.23 -14.12
N LEU A 140 0.86 8.67 -14.96
CA LEU A 140 1.25 7.81 -16.07
C LEU A 140 1.99 8.56 -17.19
N ARG A 141 1.61 9.81 -17.48
CA ARG A 141 2.34 10.68 -18.41
C ARG A 141 3.75 11.00 -17.89
N ASN A 142 3.84 11.34 -16.61
CA ASN A 142 5.13 11.61 -16.00
C ASN A 142 6.01 10.37 -15.99
N PHE A 143 5.48 9.18 -15.67
CA PHE A 143 6.21 7.91 -15.76
C PHE A 143 6.86 7.73 -17.13
N HIS A 144 6.12 7.94 -18.23
CA HIS A 144 6.65 7.81 -19.59
C HIS A 144 7.75 8.83 -19.94
N ARG A 145 7.82 9.95 -19.24
CA ARG A 145 8.80 11.04 -19.46
C ARG A 145 10.02 11.00 -18.55
N LEU A 146 10.00 10.12 -17.53
CA LEU A 146 11.08 10.01 -16.58
C LEU A 146 12.37 9.49 -17.26
N PRO A 147 13.52 10.14 -17.02
CA PRO A 147 14.81 9.63 -17.51
C PRO A 147 15.10 8.19 -17.07
N VAL A 148 14.69 7.83 -15.85
CA VAL A 148 14.86 6.47 -15.32
C VAL A 148 14.17 5.41 -16.19
N LEU A 149 13.00 5.70 -16.77
CA LEU A 149 12.35 4.76 -17.70
C LEU A 149 13.16 4.56 -18.99
N THR A 150 13.86 5.60 -19.44
CA THR A 150 14.77 5.49 -20.60
C THR A 150 15.95 4.58 -20.27
N GLU A 151 16.50 4.67 -19.07
CA GLU A 151 17.56 3.78 -18.60
C GLU A 151 17.06 2.34 -18.46
N ILE A 152 15.89 2.16 -17.83
CA ILE A 152 15.25 0.84 -17.69
C ILE A 152 15.07 0.18 -19.06
N LYS A 153 14.57 0.90 -20.07
CA LYS A 153 14.38 0.38 -21.45
C LYS A 153 15.69 -0.01 -22.14
N ARG A 154 16.81 0.59 -21.77
CA ARG A 154 18.13 0.26 -22.32
C ARG A 154 18.84 -0.85 -21.54
N THR A 155 18.38 -1.14 -20.33
CA THR A 155 18.95 -2.18 -19.48
C THR A 155 18.42 -3.54 -19.93
N PRO A 156 19.30 -4.52 -20.25
CA PRO A 156 18.87 -5.87 -20.56
C PRO A 156 17.98 -6.46 -19.46
N THR A 157 16.94 -7.18 -19.83
CA THR A 157 15.93 -7.72 -18.90
C THR A 157 16.50 -8.75 -17.92
N GLU A 158 17.61 -9.39 -18.27
CA GLU A 158 18.38 -10.30 -17.40
C GLU A 158 19.01 -9.57 -16.19
N ARG A 159 19.09 -8.24 -16.26
CA ARG A 159 19.54 -7.38 -15.15
C ARG A 159 18.40 -6.85 -14.29
N TRP A 160 17.15 -7.17 -14.63
CA TRP A 160 16.00 -6.83 -13.80
C TRP A 160 15.82 -7.88 -12.71
N ILE A 161 15.59 -7.43 -11.46
CA ILE A 161 15.55 -8.30 -10.31
C ILE A 161 14.09 -8.65 -9.96
N PHE A 162 13.22 -7.64 -9.90
CA PHE A 162 11.79 -7.81 -9.59
C PHE A 162 10.96 -6.64 -10.14
N ILE A 163 9.66 -6.89 -10.31
CA ILE A 163 8.64 -5.92 -10.71
C ILE A 163 7.45 -6.14 -9.78
N GLU A 164 7.15 -5.19 -8.85
CA GLU A 164 6.03 -5.25 -7.89
C GLU A 164 5.99 -6.57 -7.06
N ASP A 165 7.12 -7.21 -6.87
CA ASP A 165 7.22 -8.47 -6.14
C ASP A 165 7.37 -8.24 -4.64
N ILE A 166 6.57 -8.99 -3.85
CA ILE A 166 6.67 -8.96 -2.39
C ILE A 166 7.83 -9.86 -1.96
N GLY A 167 8.88 -9.25 -1.44
CA GLY A 167 9.99 -9.95 -0.80
C GLY A 167 9.78 -10.12 0.71
N SER A 168 10.51 -11.04 1.30
CA SER A 168 10.60 -11.16 2.76
C SER A 168 11.96 -11.69 3.19
N PHE A 169 12.37 -11.34 4.41
CA PHE A 169 13.58 -11.84 5.03
C PHE A 169 13.34 -12.14 6.52
N PRO A 170 14.09 -13.08 7.11
CA PRO A 170 14.05 -13.31 8.54
C PRO A 170 14.85 -12.22 9.26
N PHE A 171 14.25 -11.61 10.27
CA PHE A 171 14.92 -10.68 11.15
C PHE A 171 14.61 -11.05 12.60
N GLU A 172 15.62 -11.51 13.36
CA GLU A 172 15.51 -11.93 14.76
C GLU A 172 14.29 -12.85 15.01
N GLY A 173 14.13 -13.86 14.18
CA GLY A 173 13.02 -14.82 14.27
C GLY A 173 11.65 -14.32 13.82
N THR A 174 11.57 -13.12 13.24
CA THR A 174 10.36 -12.58 12.67
C THR A 174 10.50 -12.42 11.16
N ARG A 175 9.50 -12.86 10.40
CA ARG A 175 9.44 -12.60 8.96
C ARG A 175 9.10 -11.14 8.71
N VAL A 176 10.00 -10.43 8.05
CA VAL A 176 9.82 -9.02 7.63
C VAL A 176 9.47 -8.99 6.15
N PHE A 177 8.32 -8.39 5.81
CA PHE A 177 7.90 -8.19 4.44
C PHE A 177 8.30 -6.81 3.93
N THR A 178 8.81 -6.78 2.71
CA THR A 178 9.12 -5.57 1.97
C THR A 178 8.77 -5.77 0.50
N ALA A 179 8.42 -4.70 -0.19
CA ALA A 179 8.01 -4.77 -1.60
C ALA A 179 8.54 -3.53 -2.32
N PRO A 180 9.78 -3.54 -2.80
CA PRO A 180 10.22 -2.54 -3.75
C PRO A 180 9.39 -2.65 -5.03
N ASP A 181 8.98 -1.51 -5.59
CA ASP A 181 8.12 -1.53 -6.77
C ASP A 181 8.87 -1.99 -8.02
N PHE A 182 10.17 -1.65 -8.12
CA PHE A 182 11.04 -2.13 -9.19
C PHE A 182 12.50 -2.19 -8.77
N GLY A 183 13.23 -3.19 -9.26
CA GLY A 183 14.65 -3.35 -9.00
C GLY A 183 15.44 -3.82 -10.21
N TYR A 184 16.60 -3.21 -10.48
CA TYR A 184 17.48 -3.60 -11.57
C TYR A 184 18.94 -3.24 -11.30
N TRP A 185 19.86 -3.92 -11.96
CA TRP A 185 21.28 -3.57 -12.02
C TRP A 185 21.53 -2.52 -13.11
N SER A 186 21.95 -1.34 -12.73
CA SER A 186 22.33 -0.27 -13.66
C SER A 186 23.59 -0.64 -14.48
N PRO A 187 23.87 0.05 -15.60
CA PRO A 187 25.11 -0.15 -16.35
C PRO A 187 26.38 0.07 -15.53
N ALA A 188 26.32 0.89 -14.46
CA ALA A 188 27.42 1.13 -13.52
C ALA A 188 27.57 0.02 -12.46
N ASP A 189 26.87 -1.10 -12.61
CA ASP A 189 26.87 -2.24 -11.70
C ASP A 189 26.44 -1.91 -10.26
N ARG A 190 25.45 -1.01 -10.16
CA ARG A 190 24.78 -0.64 -8.92
C ARG A 190 23.33 -1.12 -8.94
N LEU A 191 22.88 -1.66 -7.81
CA LEU A 191 21.49 -2.08 -7.64
C LEU A 191 20.59 -0.86 -7.44
N GLN A 192 19.67 -0.62 -8.36
CA GLN A 192 18.68 0.44 -8.29
C GLN A 192 17.40 -0.15 -7.71
N LEU A 193 16.93 0.37 -6.58
CA LEU A 193 15.65 0.02 -5.96
C LEU A 193 14.73 1.23 -6.00
N LEU A 194 13.62 1.11 -6.71
CA LEU A 194 12.67 2.19 -6.98
C LEU A 194 11.40 2.01 -6.15
N ASP A 195 10.87 3.14 -5.71
CA ASP A 195 9.60 3.25 -5.01
C ASP A 195 8.77 4.33 -5.71
N TRP A 196 7.64 3.92 -6.33
CA TRP A 196 6.75 4.83 -7.05
C TRP A 196 5.81 5.54 -6.07
N LYS A 197 5.81 6.86 -6.06
CA LYS A 197 4.91 7.68 -5.25
C LYS A 197 3.95 8.47 -6.12
N THR A 198 2.66 8.31 -5.83
CA THR A 198 1.58 9.04 -6.51
C THR A 198 1.08 10.25 -5.70
N GLY A 199 1.37 10.26 -4.39
CA GLY A 199 1.00 11.34 -3.46
C GLY A 199 2.10 12.38 -3.25
N GLY A 200 1.89 13.25 -2.27
CA GLY A 200 2.95 14.08 -1.71
C GLY A 200 3.93 13.22 -0.91
N GLY A 201 5.23 13.49 -1.00
CA GLY A 201 6.24 12.83 -0.18
C GLY A 201 5.91 12.98 1.31
N GLY A 202 6.01 11.90 2.08
CA GLY A 202 5.68 11.89 3.50
C GLY A 202 6.88 11.49 4.36
N GLU A 203 6.84 11.84 5.64
CA GLU A 203 7.86 11.52 6.66
C GLU A 203 8.14 10.00 6.83
N GLY A 204 7.33 9.14 6.21
CA GLY A 204 7.46 7.68 6.30
C GLY A 204 8.34 7.01 5.24
N ALA A 205 8.83 7.73 4.22
CA ALA A 205 9.61 7.15 3.11
C ALA A 205 10.91 6.51 3.61
N GLY A 206 11.58 7.11 4.58
CA GLY A 206 12.85 6.61 5.11
C GLY A 206 12.76 5.17 5.64
N LEU A 207 11.76 4.84 6.45
CA LEU A 207 11.64 3.48 7.01
C LEU A 207 11.28 2.43 5.93
N GLN A 208 10.50 2.81 4.92
CA GLN A 208 10.17 1.93 3.81
C GLN A 208 11.42 1.63 2.96
N LEU A 209 12.14 2.67 2.56
CA LEU A 209 13.39 2.53 1.81
C LEU A 209 14.47 1.80 2.61
N GLY A 210 14.51 2.01 3.94
CA GLY A 210 15.38 1.24 4.82
C GLY A 210 15.06 -0.26 4.83
N GLY A 211 13.79 -0.62 4.73
CA GLY A 211 13.37 -2.01 4.51
C GLY A 211 13.91 -2.59 3.20
N TYR A 212 13.96 -1.77 2.13
CA TYR A 212 14.55 -2.18 0.85
C TYR A 212 16.06 -2.37 0.95
N ALA A 213 16.75 -1.46 1.67
CA ALA A 213 18.18 -1.60 1.93
C ALA A 213 18.52 -2.88 2.71
N LEU A 214 17.72 -3.20 3.77
CA LEU A 214 17.86 -4.46 4.50
C LEU A 214 17.62 -5.68 3.60
N TYR A 215 16.62 -5.64 2.75
CA TYR A 215 16.35 -6.72 1.79
C TYR A 215 17.52 -6.92 0.82
N ALA A 216 18.10 -5.83 0.29
CA ALA A 216 19.26 -5.90 -0.59
C ALA A 216 20.46 -6.57 0.11
N LEU A 217 20.71 -6.20 1.36
CA LEU A 217 21.81 -6.75 2.15
C LEU A 217 21.55 -8.21 2.55
N GLU A 218 20.40 -8.51 3.16
CA GLU A 218 20.11 -9.79 3.80
C GLU A 218 19.72 -10.90 2.81
N VAL A 219 19.05 -10.53 1.70
CA VAL A 219 18.54 -11.51 0.72
C VAL A 219 19.36 -11.56 -0.55
N LEU A 220 19.72 -10.39 -1.10
CA LEU A 220 20.46 -10.32 -2.34
C LEU A 220 21.99 -10.34 -2.12
N GLY A 221 22.45 -10.22 -0.88
CA GLY A 221 23.89 -10.21 -0.53
C GLY A 221 24.64 -9.00 -1.13
N VAL A 222 23.94 -7.89 -1.37
CA VAL A 222 24.49 -6.70 -2.00
C VAL A 222 24.94 -5.73 -0.92
N ASP A 223 26.21 -5.33 -0.96
CA ASP A 223 26.77 -4.30 -0.08
C ASP A 223 26.03 -2.98 -0.25
N LEU A 224 25.76 -2.29 0.85
CA LEU A 224 25.01 -1.03 0.87
C LEU A 224 25.66 0.07 -0.03
N SER A 225 26.98 0.06 -0.15
CA SER A 225 27.72 0.98 -1.03
C SER A 225 27.38 0.83 -2.52
N ARG A 226 26.77 -0.33 -2.89
CA ARG A 226 26.35 -0.64 -4.27
C ARG A 226 24.83 -0.53 -4.47
N VAL A 227 24.08 -0.06 -3.48
CA VAL A 227 22.62 0.11 -3.55
C VAL A 227 22.27 1.57 -3.70
N ASP A 228 21.42 1.90 -4.65
CA ASP A 228 20.80 3.21 -4.81
C ASP A 228 19.29 3.06 -4.53
N LEU A 229 18.79 3.81 -3.56
CA LEU A 229 17.37 3.87 -3.21
C LEU A 229 16.75 5.12 -3.81
N LEU A 230 15.78 4.96 -4.66
CA LEU A 230 15.18 6.03 -5.45
C LEU A 230 13.68 6.16 -5.15
N GLU A 231 13.28 7.28 -4.58
CA GLU A 231 11.88 7.67 -4.54
C GLU A 231 11.50 8.37 -5.84
N VAL A 232 10.51 7.85 -6.54
CA VAL A 232 10.04 8.38 -7.81
C VAL A 232 8.66 8.98 -7.63
N ASN A 233 8.59 10.30 -7.46
CA ASN A 233 7.33 11.03 -7.35
C ASN A 233 6.71 11.20 -8.74
N LEU A 234 5.74 10.35 -9.05
CA LEU A 234 5.03 10.34 -10.35
C LEU A 234 4.13 11.56 -10.54
N ARG A 235 3.58 12.12 -9.44
CA ARG A 235 2.76 13.33 -9.50
C ARG A 235 3.57 14.54 -10.00
N GLU A 236 4.81 14.63 -9.56
CA GLU A 236 5.72 15.74 -9.86
C GLU A 236 6.69 15.44 -11.02
N GLY A 237 6.82 14.15 -11.40
CA GLY A 237 7.80 13.72 -12.38
C GLY A 237 9.25 13.85 -11.89
N LYS A 238 9.49 13.61 -10.60
CA LYS A 238 10.77 13.81 -9.94
C LYS A 238 11.32 12.50 -9.39
N VAL A 239 12.62 12.27 -9.57
CA VAL A 239 13.39 11.19 -8.93
C VAL A 239 14.26 11.80 -7.84
N THR A 240 14.16 11.25 -6.63
CA THR A 240 14.94 11.70 -5.47
C THR A 240 15.76 10.52 -4.95
N PRO A 241 17.09 10.58 -5.02
CA PRO A 241 17.93 9.57 -4.39
C PRO A 241 17.94 9.77 -2.87
N HIS A 242 17.89 8.66 -2.15
CA HIS A 242 18.01 8.62 -0.70
C HIS A 242 19.32 7.92 -0.32
N PRO A 243 20.35 8.68 0.11
CA PRO A 243 21.59 8.08 0.56
C PRO A 243 21.41 7.34 1.88
N TRP A 244 22.05 6.19 2.01
CA TRP A 244 22.00 5.33 3.19
C TRP A 244 23.38 5.02 3.69
N ASP A 245 23.52 4.96 5.01
CA ASP A 245 24.70 4.52 5.72
C ASP A 245 24.35 3.45 6.76
N GLU A 246 25.34 2.79 7.33
CA GLU A 246 25.12 1.75 8.32
C GLU A 246 24.41 2.26 9.57
N ALA A 247 24.66 3.52 9.97
CA ALA A 247 23.98 4.12 11.11
C ALA A 247 22.47 4.30 10.85
N SER A 248 22.10 4.68 9.64
CA SER A 248 20.69 4.77 9.21
C SER A 248 20.03 3.40 9.18
N LEU A 249 20.75 2.39 8.69
CA LEU A 249 20.28 1.02 8.62
C LEU A 249 20.06 0.43 10.03
N GLU A 250 20.98 0.71 10.98
CA GLU A 250 20.80 0.27 12.37
C GLU A 250 19.60 0.92 13.04
N ARG A 251 19.30 2.19 12.73
CA ARG A 251 18.05 2.82 13.20
C ARG A 251 16.80 2.10 12.68
N VAL A 252 16.82 1.60 11.45
CA VAL A 252 15.72 0.79 10.90
C VAL A 252 15.61 -0.55 11.60
N ARG A 253 16.73 -1.24 11.83
CA ARG A 253 16.76 -2.51 12.60
C ARG A 253 16.17 -2.32 13.99
N GLU A 254 16.60 -1.28 14.70
CA GLU A 254 16.08 -0.97 16.04
C GLU A 254 14.60 -0.65 16.02
N HIS A 255 14.13 0.14 15.05
CA HIS A 255 12.70 0.42 14.89
C HIS A 255 11.88 -0.87 14.69
N ILE A 256 12.32 -1.78 13.80
CA ILE A 256 11.65 -3.07 13.57
C ILE A 256 11.63 -3.89 14.86
N ARG A 257 12.75 -3.97 15.57
CA ARG A 257 12.90 -4.71 16.85
C ARG A 257 11.91 -4.21 17.91
N LEU A 258 11.85 -2.89 18.11
CA LEU A 258 10.96 -2.27 19.08
C LEU A 258 9.48 -2.43 18.67
N SER A 259 9.17 -2.26 17.39
CA SER A 259 7.82 -2.43 16.85
C SER A 259 7.33 -3.87 17.02
N VAL A 260 8.14 -4.87 16.65
CA VAL A 260 7.84 -6.29 16.81
C VAL A 260 7.58 -6.62 18.27
N ARG A 261 8.47 -6.17 19.19
CA ARG A 261 8.31 -6.37 20.62
C ARG A 261 7.00 -5.78 21.13
N SER A 262 6.70 -4.54 20.74
CA SER A 262 5.46 -3.85 21.11
C SER A 262 4.22 -4.57 20.61
N MET A 263 4.21 -5.04 19.35
CA MET A 263 3.08 -5.78 18.79
C MET A 263 2.85 -7.11 19.51
N LYS A 264 3.95 -7.86 19.77
CA LYS A 264 3.87 -9.17 20.44
C LYS A 264 3.39 -9.06 21.90
N ALA A 265 3.65 -7.93 22.57
CA ALA A 265 3.17 -7.70 23.93
C ALA A 265 1.63 -7.60 24.04
N TYR A 266 0.93 -7.33 22.92
CA TYR A 266 -0.54 -7.31 22.86
C TYR A 266 -1.17 -8.68 22.58
N LEU A 267 -0.35 -9.70 22.28
CA LEU A 267 -0.85 -11.04 22.02
C LEU A 267 -1.13 -11.77 23.34
N LYS A 268 -2.24 -12.48 23.37
CA LYS A 268 -2.56 -13.41 24.47
C LYS A 268 -1.57 -14.57 24.54
N ASP A 269 -1.19 -15.06 23.35
CA ASP A 269 -0.20 -16.12 23.19
C ASP A 269 0.72 -15.76 22.01
N PRO A 270 1.89 -15.16 22.26
CA PRO A 270 2.83 -14.75 21.23
C PRO A 270 3.40 -15.90 20.39
N GLU A 271 3.56 -17.10 20.96
CA GLU A 271 4.11 -18.26 20.27
C GLU A 271 3.13 -18.78 19.21
N ARG A 272 1.85 -18.78 19.55
CA ARG A 272 0.77 -19.22 18.65
C ARG A 272 0.15 -18.08 17.86
N ASN A 273 0.65 -16.87 18.00
CA ASN A 273 0.12 -15.64 17.40
C ASN A 273 -1.38 -15.45 17.68
N LEU A 274 -1.83 -15.72 18.91
CA LEU A 274 -3.22 -15.56 19.31
C LEU A 274 -3.48 -14.19 19.93
N ALA A 275 -4.56 -13.54 19.49
CA ALA A 275 -4.98 -12.23 19.95
C ALA A 275 -6.45 -12.25 20.38
N GLU A 276 -6.78 -11.46 21.41
CA GLU A 276 -8.16 -11.21 21.85
C GLU A 276 -8.52 -9.73 21.68
N GLU A 277 -9.71 -9.46 21.15
CA GLU A 277 -10.15 -8.10 20.87
C GLU A 277 -10.08 -7.15 22.09
N SER A 278 -10.42 -7.66 23.26
CA SER A 278 -10.42 -6.88 24.52
C SER A 278 -9.05 -6.32 24.89
N GLY A 279 -7.98 -6.98 24.48
CA GLY A 279 -6.61 -6.52 24.71
C GLY A 279 -6.15 -5.35 23.84
N PHE A 280 -6.94 -4.96 22.83
CA PHE A 280 -6.57 -3.91 21.87
C PHE A 280 -7.50 -2.70 22.05
N GLU A 281 -7.02 -1.65 22.69
CA GLU A 281 -7.80 -0.45 22.95
C GLU A 281 -8.14 0.35 21.69
N LYS A 282 -9.24 1.09 21.75
CA LYS A 282 -9.65 2.05 20.71
C LYS A 282 -8.86 3.34 20.88
N THR A 283 -8.46 3.97 19.78
CA THR A 283 -7.89 5.32 19.86
C THR A 283 -8.94 6.34 20.31
N GLU A 284 -8.51 7.35 21.06
CA GLU A 284 -9.34 8.50 21.43
C GLU A 284 -9.40 9.57 20.31
N GLU A 285 -8.58 9.46 19.28
CA GLU A 285 -8.57 10.40 18.17
C GLU A 285 -9.71 10.11 17.17
N LEU A 286 -10.86 10.70 17.38
CA LEU A 286 -12.06 10.49 16.55
C LEU A 286 -11.87 10.85 15.08
N ARG A 287 -10.96 11.78 14.74
CA ARG A 287 -10.61 12.07 13.33
C ARG A 287 -10.07 10.84 12.60
N ILE A 288 -9.25 10.00 13.28
CA ILE A 288 -8.76 8.72 12.73
C ILE A 288 -9.92 7.75 12.56
N CYS A 289 -10.79 7.66 13.58
CA CYS A 289 -11.97 6.79 13.54
C CYS A 289 -12.92 7.14 12.40
N ARG A 290 -13.07 8.44 12.07
CA ARG A 290 -13.96 8.89 10.99
C ARG A 290 -13.58 8.28 9.63
N TRP A 291 -12.29 8.09 9.37
CA TRP A 291 -11.77 7.53 8.11
C TRP A 291 -11.30 6.09 8.25
N CYS A 292 -11.65 5.42 9.35
CA CYS A 292 -11.27 4.04 9.59
C CYS A 292 -12.20 3.08 8.83
N ASN A 293 -11.63 2.09 8.16
CA ASN A 293 -12.37 1.05 7.45
C ASN A 293 -13.34 0.28 8.36
N PHE A 294 -13.03 0.19 9.65
CA PHE A 294 -13.83 -0.57 10.62
C PHE A 294 -14.78 0.30 11.44
N ARG A 295 -15.00 1.56 11.03
CA ARG A 295 -15.80 2.52 11.82
C ARG A 295 -17.21 1.99 12.13
N SER A 296 -17.88 1.33 11.19
CA SER A 296 -19.25 0.81 11.40
C SER A 296 -19.33 -0.30 12.44
N VAL A 297 -18.25 -1.01 12.70
CA VAL A 297 -18.17 -2.08 13.71
C VAL A 297 -17.62 -1.52 15.03
N CYS A 298 -16.58 -0.69 14.95
CA CYS A 298 -15.83 -0.21 16.11
C CYS A 298 -16.47 1.00 16.81
N ARG A 299 -17.03 1.94 16.04
CA ARG A 299 -17.62 3.22 16.49
C ARG A 299 -18.94 3.48 15.71
N PRO A 300 -19.96 2.62 15.85
CA PRO A 300 -21.23 2.78 15.13
C PRO A 300 -21.96 4.10 15.46
N GLU A 301 -21.63 4.69 16.61
CA GLU A 301 -22.14 5.99 17.07
C GLU A 301 -21.64 7.18 16.25
N LEU A 302 -20.56 7.03 15.45
CA LEU A 302 -20.10 8.11 14.60
C LEU A 302 -21.14 8.42 13.52
N ALA A 303 -21.58 9.68 13.48
CA ALA A 303 -22.57 10.16 12.53
C ALA A 303 -22.18 9.81 11.08
N PRO A 304 -23.17 9.55 10.20
CA PRO A 304 -22.94 9.44 8.77
C PRO A 304 -22.20 10.66 8.21
N PHE A 305 -21.54 10.52 7.08
CA PHE A 305 -20.99 11.67 6.37
C PHE A 305 -22.16 12.53 5.86
N SER A 306 -22.30 13.75 6.39
CA SER A 306 -23.29 14.70 5.89
C SER A 306 -22.87 15.22 4.51
N SER A 307 -23.85 15.48 3.63
CA SER A 307 -23.60 16.25 2.41
C SER A 307 -23.04 17.62 2.77
N PRO A 308 -22.07 18.17 2.00
CA PRO A 308 -21.61 19.53 2.22
C PRO A 308 -22.80 20.48 2.18
N SER A 309 -22.91 21.35 3.21
CA SER A 309 -23.95 22.39 3.22
C SER A 309 -23.72 23.30 2.01
N PRO A 310 -24.79 23.73 1.30
CA PRO A 310 -24.65 24.65 0.18
C PRO A 310 -23.99 26.00 0.54
N LEU A 311 -23.88 26.31 1.85
CA LEU A 311 -23.38 27.59 2.35
C LEU A 311 -21.86 27.63 2.61
N GLU A 312 -21.14 26.51 2.52
CA GLU A 312 -19.67 26.50 2.71
C GLU A 312 -18.88 26.72 1.40
N GLY A 313 -19.56 26.82 0.27
CA GLY A 313 -18.96 27.06 -1.06
C GLY A 313 -18.62 28.53 -1.38
N GLU A 314 -19.06 29.49 -0.55
CA GLU A 314 -18.90 30.93 -0.85
C GLU A 314 -17.86 31.68 -0.01
N ARG A 315 -17.05 30.99 0.81
CA ARG A 315 -16.00 31.63 1.62
C ARG A 315 -14.59 31.13 1.35
N ALA A 316 -14.25 30.90 0.10
CA ALA A 316 -12.85 30.72 -0.34
C ALA A 316 -12.71 31.46 -1.67
N GLY A 317 -12.62 32.80 -1.56
CA GLY A 317 -12.12 33.67 -2.61
C GLY A 317 -10.61 33.85 -2.45
#